data_89d59abb15d2f543ec379b2f2902f349
#
_entry.id   89d59abb15d2f543ec379b2f2902f349
#
_cell.length_a   1.000
_cell.length_b   1.000
_cell.length_c   1.000
_cell.angle_alpha   90.00
_cell.angle_beta   90.00
_cell.angle_gamma   90.00
#
_symmetry.space_group_name_H-M   'P 1'
#
loop_
_entity.id
_entity.type
_entity.pdbx_description
1 polymer ?
#
loop_
_entity_poly.entity_id
_entity_poly.type
_entity_poly.pdbx_seq_one_letter_code
_entity_poly.pdbx_strand_id
1 'polypeptide(L)'
;MLLGTRIRSRRRQLGLTLRTVGEISQLSVPYLSQVERNQANPTVTSLASIARALGVSLSFFVPDEESHAVVSRSGEGHDLHIRELPYRVRSLAGRGPDLAIEPLLINIEPQFTSEFTSHLGEEFLYVLSGQLSLKVGEDNFLLEAGDSAHHPSTTRHAWGNPGESVTRLLWVGTPKLF
;
A
#
# COMPACT_ATOMS: atom_id res chain seq x y z
N MET A 1 18.37 -2.40 -6.69
CA MET A 1 18.58 -1.32 -5.67
C MET A 1 17.38 -1.35 -4.76
N LEU A 2 17.59 -1.34 -3.42
CA LEU A 2 16.54 -1.44 -2.41
C LEU A 2 15.55 -0.26 -2.48
N LEU A 3 14.29 -0.49 -2.13
CA LEU A 3 13.20 0.49 -2.18
C LEU A 3 13.54 1.79 -1.45
N GLY A 4 13.96 1.69 -0.18
CA GLY A 4 14.30 2.87 0.63
C GLY A 4 15.47 3.67 0.04
N THR A 5 16.43 2.98 -0.59
CA THR A 5 17.54 3.64 -1.28
C THR A 5 17.04 4.43 -2.50
N ARG A 6 16.04 3.91 -3.26
CA ARG A 6 15.42 4.61 -4.40
C ARG A 6 14.64 5.85 -3.93
N ILE A 7 13.85 5.71 -2.87
CA ILE A 7 13.12 6.82 -2.23
C ILE A 7 14.11 7.92 -1.81
N ARG A 8 15.17 7.56 -1.08
CA ARG A 8 16.20 8.50 -0.62
C ARG A 8 16.90 9.20 -1.77
N SER A 9 17.26 8.45 -2.83
CA SER A 9 17.91 9.01 -4.02
C SER A 9 17.01 10.04 -4.69
N ARG A 10 15.72 9.71 -4.91
CA ARG A 10 14.76 10.63 -5.54
C ARG A 10 14.52 11.87 -4.68
N ARG A 11 14.36 11.73 -3.39
CA ARG A 11 14.22 12.87 -2.47
C ARG A 11 15.42 13.81 -2.56
N ARG A 12 16.65 13.25 -2.55
CA ARG A 12 17.88 14.05 -2.66
C ARG A 12 18.03 14.75 -4.01
N GLN A 13 17.66 14.10 -5.11
CA GLN A 13 17.63 14.72 -6.44
C GLN A 13 16.73 15.95 -6.48
N LEU A 14 15.63 15.92 -5.74
CA LEU A 14 14.68 17.04 -5.62
C LEU A 14 15.09 18.08 -4.57
N GLY A 15 16.20 17.88 -3.85
CA GLY A 15 16.63 18.78 -2.78
C GLY A 15 15.72 18.80 -1.55
N LEU A 16 14.81 17.81 -1.42
CA LEU A 16 13.83 17.79 -0.34
C LEU A 16 14.42 17.25 0.96
N THR A 17 13.96 17.81 2.10
CA THR A 17 14.26 17.27 3.42
C THR A 17 13.26 16.15 3.79
N LEU A 18 13.61 15.30 4.75
CA LEU A 18 12.65 14.34 5.32
C LEU A 18 11.43 15.04 5.94
N ARG A 19 11.63 16.23 6.51
CA ARG A 19 10.56 17.04 7.06
C ARG A 19 9.56 17.47 5.99
N THR A 20 10.06 18.01 4.88
CA THR A 20 9.23 18.44 3.75
C THR A 20 8.42 17.28 3.17
N VAL A 21 9.07 16.11 2.98
CA VAL A 21 8.36 14.91 2.52
C VAL A 21 7.31 14.47 3.54
N GLY A 22 7.63 14.54 4.85
CA GLY A 22 6.68 14.22 5.92
C GLY A 22 5.44 15.13 5.91
N GLU A 23 5.63 16.42 5.75
CA GLU A 23 4.54 17.39 5.67
C GLU A 23 3.62 17.14 4.47
N ILE A 24 4.18 16.82 3.30
CA ILE A 24 3.42 16.55 2.07
C ILE A 24 2.74 15.17 2.11
N SER A 25 3.45 14.15 2.57
CA SER A 25 2.94 12.76 2.62
C SER A 25 2.09 12.47 3.84
N GLN A 26 2.08 13.36 4.84
CA GLN A 26 1.47 13.20 6.15
C GLN A 26 2.01 11.98 6.94
N LEU A 27 3.26 11.63 6.67
CA LEU A 27 3.98 10.57 7.38
C LEU A 27 5.01 11.17 8.34
N SER A 28 5.26 10.49 9.46
CA SER A 28 6.22 10.98 10.44
C SER A 28 7.67 10.92 9.90
N VAL A 29 8.49 11.90 10.29
CA VAL A 29 9.91 11.94 9.92
C VAL A 29 10.68 10.71 10.40
N PRO A 30 10.48 10.20 11.63
CA PRO A 30 11.10 8.94 12.06
C PRO A 30 10.74 7.76 11.17
N TYR A 31 9.47 7.62 10.78
CA TYR A 31 9.00 6.56 9.91
C TYR A 31 9.64 6.65 8.51
N LEU A 32 9.61 7.83 7.88
CA LEU A 32 10.26 8.07 6.59
C LEU A 32 11.76 7.74 6.64
N SER A 33 12.43 8.09 7.74
CA SER A 33 13.84 7.76 7.94
C SER A 33 14.08 6.24 8.02
N GLN A 34 13.18 5.49 8.68
CA GLN A 34 13.25 4.04 8.75
C GLN A 34 13.01 3.41 7.37
N VAL A 35 12.02 3.90 6.61
CA VAL A 35 11.75 3.46 5.25
C VAL A 35 12.97 3.68 4.35
N GLU A 36 13.58 4.87 4.37
CA GLU A 36 14.77 5.16 3.56
C GLU A 36 15.99 4.29 3.92
N ARG A 37 16.05 3.79 5.14
CA ARG A 37 17.09 2.86 5.62
C ARG A 37 16.72 1.38 5.42
N ASN A 38 15.57 1.09 4.84
CA ASN A 38 15.00 -0.25 4.71
C ASN A 38 14.82 -0.96 6.07
N GLN A 39 14.49 -0.18 7.12
CA GLN A 39 14.21 -0.65 8.48
C GLN A 39 12.71 -0.69 8.79
N ALA A 40 11.89 -0.13 7.90
CA ALA A 40 10.44 -0.23 7.92
C ALA A 40 9.93 -0.50 6.50
N ASN A 41 8.88 -1.32 6.41
CA ASN A 41 8.22 -1.64 5.15
C ASN A 41 6.96 -0.76 5.02
N PRO A 42 6.90 0.15 4.03
CA PRO A 42 5.71 0.96 3.83
C PRO A 42 4.55 0.11 3.32
N THR A 43 3.33 0.45 3.73
CA THR A 43 2.12 -0.03 3.06
C THR A 43 2.05 0.56 1.65
N VAL A 44 1.21 0.00 0.78
CA VAL A 44 0.98 0.54 -0.56
C VAL A 44 0.51 2.00 -0.49
N THR A 45 -0.39 2.30 0.44
CA THR A 45 -0.89 3.66 0.66
C THR A 45 0.19 4.62 1.16
N SER A 46 1.03 4.19 2.11
CA SER A 46 2.18 4.98 2.55
C SER A 46 3.18 5.21 1.41
N LEU A 47 3.45 4.19 0.61
CA LEU A 47 4.34 4.32 -0.55
C LEU A 47 3.76 5.25 -1.61
N ALA A 48 2.45 5.21 -1.87
CA ALA A 48 1.76 6.14 -2.77
C ALA A 48 1.85 7.59 -2.26
N SER A 49 1.68 7.80 -0.94
CA SER A 49 1.85 9.12 -0.33
C SER A 49 3.28 9.64 -0.48
N ILE A 50 4.29 8.78 -0.32
CA ILE A 50 5.70 9.10 -0.56
C ILE A 50 5.92 9.43 -2.04
N ALA A 51 5.39 8.61 -2.98
CA ALA A 51 5.51 8.83 -4.41
C ALA A 51 4.94 10.20 -4.81
N ARG A 52 3.74 10.52 -4.34
CA ARG A 52 3.10 11.82 -4.56
C ARG A 52 3.96 12.97 -4.01
N ALA A 53 4.51 12.84 -2.80
CA ALA A 53 5.39 13.85 -2.21
C ALA A 53 6.69 14.04 -3.00
N LEU A 54 7.15 13.00 -3.71
CA LEU A 54 8.34 13.02 -4.56
C LEU A 54 8.02 13.35 -6.02
N GLY A 55 6.78 13.70 -6.36
CA GLY A 55 6.36 14.06 -7.70
C GLY A 55 6.55 12.93 -8.72
N VAL A 56 6.35 11.70 -8.31
CA VAL A 56 6.43 10.50 -9.17
C VAL A 56 5.19 9.64 -8.99
N SER A 57 4.88 8.81 -10.00
CA SER A 57 3.86 7.77 -9.84
C SER A 57 4.40 6.64 -8.97
N LEU A 58 3.52 5.82 -8.40
CA LEU A 58 3.93 4.65 -7.66
C LEU A 58 4.70 3.65 -8.54
N SER A 59 4.37 3.58 -9.84
CA SER A 59 5.09 2.82 -10.85
C SER A 59 6.57 3.20 -10.97
N PHE A 60 6.97 4.41 -10.56
CA PHE A 60 8.39 4.77 -10.47
C PHE A 60 9.17 3.81 -9.56
N PHE A 61 8.51 3.25 -8.55
CA PHE A 61 9.11 2.27 -7.63
C PHE A 61 8.87 0.82 -8.07
N VAL A 62 8.06 0.59 -9.11
CA VAL A 62 7.66 -0.72 -9.64
C VAL A 62 7.95 -0.75 -11.13
N PRO A 63 8.54 -1.81 -11.71
CA PRO A 63 8.74 -1.93 -13.16
C PRO A 63 7.41 -1.94 -13.91
N ASP A 64 7.33 -1.20 -14.99
CA ASP A 64 6.15 -1.03 -15.81
C ASP A 64 6.05 -2.10 -16.91
N GLU A 65 4.87 -2.69 -17.12
CA GLU A 65 4.44 -3.28 -18.39
C GLU A 65 3.04 -2.75 -18.70
N GLU A 66 2.92 -2.05 -19.83
CA GLU A 66 1.68 -1.42 -20.28
C GLU A 66 0.61 -2.46 -20.68
N SER A 67 -0.55 -2.42 -20.04
CA SER A 67 -1.76 -3.11 -20.51
C SER A 67 -2.99 -2.25 -20.30
N HIS A 68 -3.68 -1.92 -21.40
CA HIS A 68 -5.01 -1.33 -21.39
C HIS A 68 -6.07 -2.44 -21.43
N ALA A 69 -6.38 -3.09 -20.34
CA ALA A 69 -7.40 -4.13 -20.30
C ALA A 69 -8.54 -3.75 -19.36
N VAL A 70 -9.76 -3.79 -19.83
CA VAL A 70 -10.99 -3.67 -19.03
C VAL A 70 -11.17 -4.92 -18.16
N VAL A 71 -10.64 -6.05 -18.61
CA VAL A 71 -10.74 -7.36 -17.96
C VAL A 71 -9.35 -7.82 -17.56
N SER A 72 -9.16 -8.12 -16.28
CA SER A 72 -7.99 -8.84 -15.77
C SER A 72 -8.33 -10.31 -15.62
N ARG A 73 -7.65 -11.19 -16.35
CA ARG A 73 -7.86 -12.64 -16.23
C ARG A 73 -6.93 -13.26 -15.21
N SER A 74 -7.38 -14.35 -14.59
CA SER A 74 -6.54 -15.14 -13.68
C SER A 74 -5.26 -15.58 -14.41
N GLY A 75 -4.11 -15.21 -13.87
CA GLY A 75 -2.80 -15.50 -14.48
C GLY A 75 -2.23 -14.39 -15.39
N GLU A 76 -3.01 -13.37 -15.74
CA GLU A 76 -2.57 -12.26 -16.62
C GLU A 76 -2.37 -10.94 -15.85
N GLY A 77 -2.41 -10.95 -14.53
CA GLY A 77 -2.24 -9.73 -13.73
C GLY A 77 -0.77 -9.39 -13.52
N HIS A 78 -0.47 -8.10 -13.46
CA HIS A 78 0.86 -7.63 -13.08
C HIS A 78 0.99 -7.69 -11.56
N ASP A 79 1.81 -8.62 -11.09
CA ASP A 79 2.23 -8.62 -9.69
C ASP A 79 3.18 -7.44 -9.48
N LEU A 80 2.76 -6.51 -8.64
CA LEU A 80 3.62 -5.42 -8.18
C LEU A 80 4.65 -6.00 -7.22
N HIS A 81 5.73 -6.57 -7.78
CA HIS A 81 6.81 -7.18 -7.01
C HIS A 81 7.75 -6.09 -6.48
N ILE A 82 7.46 -5.60 -5.31
CA ILE A 82 8.45 -4.88 -4.51
C ILE A 82 9.13 -5.95 -3.65
N ARG A 83 10.30 -6.43 -4.08
CA ARG A 83 11.00 -7.62 -3.52
C ARG A 83 11.21 -7.58 -2.00
N GLU A 84 11.24 -6.38 -1.42
CA GLU A 84 11.54 -6.17 0.00
C GLU A 84 10.27 -6.04 0.88
N LEU A 85 9.07 -6.10 0.30
CA LEU A 85 7.84 -6.02 1.08
C LEU A 85 7.38 -7.42 1.53
N PRO A 86 6.93 -7.57 2.78
CA PRO A 86 6.39 -8.83 3.32
C PRO A 86 4.95 -9.08 2.83
N TYR A 87 4.57 -8.50 1.73
CA TYR A 87 3.30 -8.73 1.05
C TYR A 87 3.45 -8.52 -0.46
N ARG A 88 2.60 -9.20 -1.22
CA ARG A 88 2.55 -9.08 -2.68
C ARG A 88 1.25 -8.43 -3.07
N VAL A 89 1.31 -7.51 -4.02
CA VAL A 89 0.15 -6.78 -4.51
C VAL A 89 -0.04 -7.07 -5.98
N ARG A 90 -1.27 -7.40 -6.37
CA ARG A 90 -1.70 -7.50 -7.77
C ARG A 90 -2.80 -6.51 -8.03
N SER A 91 -2.64 -5.62 -8.99
CA SER A 91 -3.74 -4.77 -9.46
C SER A 91 -4.76 -5.62 -10.21
N LEU A 92 -6.03 -5.46 -9.84
CA LEU A 92 -7.18 -6.08 -10.51
C LEU A 92 -7.90 -5.07 -11.42
N ALA A 93 -7.48 -3.79 -11.36
CA ALA A 93 -8.09 -2.72 -12.14
C ALA A 93 -7.58 -2.73 -13.58
N GLY A 94 -8.49 -2.38 -14.49
CA GLY A 94 -8.11 -1.82 -15.77
C GLY A 94 -7.44 -0.44 -15.58
N ARG A 95 -6.61 -0.02 -16.51
CA ARG A 95 -6.03 1.33 -16.53
C ARG A 95 -6.95 2.28 -17.28
N GLY A 96 -7.27 3.42 -16.71
CA GLY A 96 -8.05 4.48 -17.34
C GLY A 96 -8.13 5.72 -16.44
N PRO A 97 -8.15 6.93 -17.04
CA PRO A 97 -8.15 8.18 -16.29
C PRO A 97 -9.44 8.39 -15.48
N ASP A 98 -10.54 7.77 -15.90
CA ASP A 98 -11.87 7.99 -15.32
C ASP A 98 -12.26 6.95 -14.25
N LEU A 99 -11.38 5.99 -13.94
CA LEU A 99 -11.65 5.00 -12.92
C LEU A 99 -11.30 5.57 -11.54
N ALA A 100 -12.27 5.62 -10.63
CA ALA A 100 -12.12 6.27 -9.32
C ALA A 100 -11.58 5.33 -8.23
N ILE A 101 -11.77 4.02 -8.38
CA ILE A 101 -11.37 3.02 -7.39
C ILE A 101 -10.14 2.25 -7.84
N GLU A 102 -9.39 1.73 -6.88
CA GLU A 102 -8.23 0.86 -7.09
C GLU A 102 -8.49 -0.49 -6.40
N PRO A 103 -8.92 -1.53 -7.13
CA PRO A 103 -9.03 -2.87 -6.59
C PRO A 103 -7.68 -3.60 -6.64
N LEU A 104 -7.22 -4.09 -5.51
CA LEU A 104 -5.97 -4.81 -5.32
C LEU A 104 -6.20 -6.18 -4.69
N LEU A 105 -5.52 -7.19 -5.18
CA LEU A 105 -5.35 -8.45 -4.46
C LEU A 105 -4.03 -8.38 -3.69
N ILE A 106 -4.11 -8.52 -2.38
CA ILE A 106 -2.94 -8.46 -1.49
C ILE A 106 -2.75 -9.82 -0.83
N ASN A 107 -1.55 -10.38 -0.95
CA ASN A 107 -1.14 -11.56 -0.20
C ASN A 107 -0.15 -11.10 0.88
N ILE A 108 -0.51 -11.33 2.15
CA ILE A 108 0.22 -10.84 3.31
C ILE A 108 0.92 -12.02 3.97
N GLU A 109 2.25 -11.96 4.07
CA GLU A 109 3.04 -12.99 4.73
C GLU A 109 2.71 -13.08 6.23
N PRO A 110 2.88 -14.25 6.86
CA PRO A 110 2.65 -14.43 8.29
C PRO A 110 3.41 -13.42 9.15
N GLN A 111 2.81 -13.05 10.29
CA GLN A 111 3.40 -12.18 11.33
C GLN A 111 3.76 -10.77 10.85
N PHE A 112 3.22 -10.32 9.72
CA PHE A 112 3.38 -8.95 9.28
C PHE A 112 2.42 -8.01 10.01
N THR A 113 2.89 -6.83 10.35
CA THR A 113 2.08 -5.71 10.86
C THR A 113 2.52 -4.43 10.16
N SER A 114 1.56 -3.69 9.61
CA SER A 114 1.83 -2.40 8.99
C SER A 114 2.02 -1.30 10.02
N GLU A 115 2.70 -0.23 9.63
CA GLU A 115 2.63 1.02 10.36
C GLU A 115 1.24 1.66 10.23
N PHE A 116 0.88 2.49 11.22
CA PHE A 116 -0.32 3.29 11.13
C PHE A 116 -0.23 4.32 10.02
N THR A 117 -1.30 4.43 9.22
CA THR A 117 -1.45 5.42 8.16
C THR A 117 -2.80 6.13 8.26
N SER A 118 -2.91 7.26 7.59
CA SER A 118 -4.17 7.94 7.28
C SER A 118 -4.01 8.70 5.97
N HIS A 119 -5.05 8.76 5.16
CA HIS A 119 -5.06 9.50 3.89
C HIS A 119 -6.50 9.85 3.49
N LEU A 120 -6.65 10.66 2.45
CA LEU A 120 -7.97 10.98 1.91
C LEU A 120 -8.61 9.75 1.25
N GLY A 121 -9.94 9.69 1.31
CA GLY A 121 -10.74 8.66 0.67
C GLY A 121 -11.29 7.63 1.64
N GLU A 122 -11.56 6.46 1.12
CA GLU A 122 -12.11 5.32 1.85
C GLU A 122 -11.51 4.01 1.37
N GLU A 123 -11.52 3.00 2.24
CA GLU A 123 -11.04 1.66 1.96
C GLU A 123 -12.12 0.63 2.27
N PHE A 124 -12.26 -0.33 1.36
CA PHE A 124 -13.04 -1.55 1.56
C PHE A 124 -12.10 -2.74 1.54
N LEU A 125 -12.25 -3.61 2.53
CA LEU A 125 -11.45 -4.81 2.74
C LEU A 125 -12.36 -6.04 2.73
N TYR A 126 -11.95 -7.12 2.06
CA TYR A 126 -12.64 -8.41 2.12
C TYR A 126 -11.61 -9.54 2.23
N VAL A 127 -11.68 -10.32 3.30
CA VAL A 127 -10.74 -11.42 3.53
C VAL A 127 -11.15 -12.63 2.69
N LEU A 128 -10.30 -13.02 1.75
CA LEU A 128 -10.51 -14.16 0.88
C LEU A 128 -10.06 -15.47 1.53
N SER A 129 -8.97 -15.43 2.31
CA SER A 129 -8.45 -16.55 3.09
C SER A 129 -7.47 -16.07 4.15
N GLY A 130 -7.29 -16.84 5.23
CA GLY A 130 -6.42 -16.48 6.35
C GLY A 130 -7.13 -15.57 7.35
N GLN A 131 -6.35 -14.80 8.10
CA GLN A 131 -6.82 -13.88 9.13
C GLN A 131 -6.19 -12.50 8.94
N LEU A 132 -6.97 -11.44 9.18
CA LEU A 132 -6.51 -10.06 9.11
C LEU A 132 -6.74 -9.38 10.46
N SER A 133 -5.69 -8.87 11.08
CA SER A 133 -5.82 -7.89 12.16
C SER A 133 -6.01 -6.50 11.53
N LEU A 134 -7.05 -5.79 11.93
CA LEU A 134 -7.36 -4.44 11.47
C LEU A 134 -7.52 -3.53 12.68
N LYS A 135 -6.84 -2.39 12.65
CA LYS A 135 -6.99 -1.32 13.65
C LYS A 135 -7.53 -0.09 12.94
N VAL A 136 -8.61 0.51 13.47
CA VAL A 136 -9.21 1.74 12.94
C VAL A 136 -9.52 2.65 14.12
N GLY A 137 -8.81 3.76 14.22
CA GLY A 137 -8.85 4.62 15.42
C GLY A 137 -8.39 3.85 16.66
N GLU A 138 -9.26 3.75 17.64
CA GLU A 138 -9.03 3.01 18.89
C GLU A 138 -9.51 1.55 18.84
N ASP A 139 -10.27 1.19 17.79
CA ASP A 139 -10.88 -0.12 17.66
C ASP A 139 -9.91 -1.13 17.03
N ASN A 140 -9.99 -2.38 17.50
CA ASN A 140 -9.19 -3.49 17.00
C ASN A 140 -10.12 -4.64 16.60
N PHE A 141 -9.92 -5.14 15.40
CA PHE A 141 -10.71 -6.22 14.83
C PHE A 141 -9.80 -7.36 14.39
N LEU A 142 -10.28 -8.58 14.56
CA LEU A 142 -9.73 -9.76 13.90
C LEU A 142 -10.78 -10.24 12.90
N LEU A 143 -10.42 -10.19 11.62
CA LEU A 143 -11.29 -10.61 10.52
C LEU A 143 -10.85 -11.97 10.01
N GLU A 144 -11.82 -12.83 9.71
CA GLU A 144 -11.61 -14.16 9.14
C GLU A 144 -12.09 -14.21 7.68
N ALA A 145 -11.82 -15.32 7.01
CA ALA A 145 -12.25 -15.49 5.62
C ALA A 145 -13.79 -15.33 5.50
N GLY A 146 -14.23 -14.45 4.59
CA GLY A 146 -15.62 -14.04 4.40
C GLY A 146 -16.00 -12.74 5.11
N ASP A 147 -15.18 -12.25 6.04
CA ASP A 147 -15.43 -10.97 6.69
C ASP A 147 -15.00 -9.79 5.83
N SER A 148 -15.65 -8.65 6.07
CA SER A 148 -15.32 -7.40 5.40
C SER A 148 -15.25 -6.21 6.36
N ALA A 149 -14.53 -5.20 5.98
CA ALA A 149 -14.51 -3.90 6.65
C ALA A 149 -14.58 -2.78 5.63
N HIS A 150 -15.23 -1.68 6.00
CA HIS A 150 -15.31 -0.46 5.19
C HIS A 150 -15.19 0.74 6.12
N HIS A 151 -14.22 1.61 5.86
CA HIS A 151 -13.97 2.76 6.71
C HIS A 151 -13.41 3.96 5.92
N PRO A 152 -13.62 5.19 6.40
CA PRO A 152 -12.92 6.36 5.89
C PRO A 152 -11.41 6.23 6.16
N SER A 153 -10.58 6.38 5.13
CA SER A 153 -9.13 6.29 5.27
C SER A 153 -8.52 7.49 6.00
N THR A 154 -9.30 8.54 6.26
CA THR A 154 -8.93 9.67 7.12
C THR A 154 -8.81 9.28 8.59
N THR A 155 -9.52 8.22 9.03
CA THR A 155 -9.31 7.60 10.33
C THR A 155 -7.98 6.85 10.32
N ARG A 156 -7.14 7.09 11.34
CA ARG A 156 -5.85 6.42 11.48
C ARG A 156 -6.06 4.90 11.57
N HIS A 157 -5.39 4.16 10.71
CA HIS A 157 -5.59 2.71 10.60
C HIS A 157 -4.29 1.96 10.34
N ALA A 158 -4.29 0.67 10.69
CA ALA A 158 -3.21 -0.27 10.42
C ALA A 158 -3.79 -1.68 10.24
N TRP A 159 -3.08 -2.52 9.51
CA TRP A 159 -3.49 -3.91 9.29
C TRP A 159 -2.29 -4.86 9.30
N GLY A 160 -2.56 -6.14 9.47
CA GLY A 160 -1.53 -7.15 9.50
C GLY A 160 -2.08 -8.57 9.42
N ASN A 161 -1.17 -9.52 9.31
CA ASN A 161 -1.48 -10.94 9.35
C ASN A 161 -0.94 -11.54 10.65
N PRO A 162 -1.78 -11.80 11.66
CA PRO A 162 -1.35 -12.40 12.92
C PRO A 162 -1.20 -13.91 12.84
N GLY A 163 -1.65 -14.53 11.73
CA GLY A 163 -1.67 -15.98 11.55
C GLY A 163 -0.32 -16.58 11.16
N GLU A 164 -0.32 -17.90 10.95
CA GLU A 164 0.84 -18.68 10.55
C GLU A 164 0.87 -18.99 9.04
N SER A 165 -0.20 -18.65 8.31
CA SER A 165 -0.35 -18.83 6.87
C SER A 165 -0.57 -17.50 6.17
N VAL A 166 -0.33 -17.46 4.86
CA VAL A 166 -0.56 -16.26 4.04
C VAL A 166 -2.04 -15.85 4.09
N THR A 167 -2.29 -14.59 4.40
CA THR A 167 -3.63 -13.99 4.28
C THR A 167 -3.80 -13.41 2.89
N ARG A 168 -4.94 -13.73 2.25
CA ARG A 168 -5.34 -13.15 0.97
C ARG A 168 -6.48 -12.16 1.17
N LEU A 169 -6.27 -10.96 0.69
CA LEU A 169 -7.16 -9.82 0.90
C LEU A 169 -7.53 -9.20 -0.45
N LEU A 170 -8.82 -8.96 -0.68
CA LEU A 170 -9.27 -7.98 -1.65
C LEU A 170 -9.33 -6.62 -0.95
N TRP A 171 -8.53 -5.68 -1.42
CA TRP A 171 -8.54 -4.30 -0.96
C TRP A 171 -9.05 -3.41 -2.10
N VAL A 172 -9.95 -2.51 -1.80
CA VAL A 172 -10.47 -1.51 -2.76
C VAL A 172 -10.39 -0.15 -2.11
N GLY A 173 -9.68 0.77 -2.71
CA GLY A 173 -9.52 2.12 -2.19
C GLY A 173 -9.81 3.22 -3.19
N THR A 174 -10.06 4.41 -2.68
CA THR A 174 -10.20 5.66 -3.42
C THR A 174 -9.55 6.79 -2.62
N PRO A 175 -8.95 7.82 -3.29
CA PRO A 175 -8.64 7.86 -4.73
C PRO A 175 -7.63 6.80 -5.15
N LYS A 176 -7.52 6.56 -6.44
CA LYS A 176 -6.52 5.64 -6.99
C LYS A 176 -5.12 5.95 -6.47
N LEU A 177 -4.36 4.87 -6.21
CA LEU A 177 -2.95 4.94 -5.79
C LEU A 177 -1.98 4.93 -6.98
N PHE A 178 -2.42 4.39 -8.13
CA PHE A 178 -1.62 4.15 -9.34
C PHE A 178 -2.13 4.90 -10.55
#